data_97cb972fa506c591e773e1758095c50b
#
_entry.id   97cb972fa506c591e773e1758095c50b
#
_cell.length_a   1.000
_cell.length_b   1.000
_cell.length_c   1.000
_cell.angle_alpha   90.00
_cell.angle_beta   90.00
_cell.angle_gamma   90.00
#
_symmetry.space_group_name_H-M   'P 1'
#
loop_
_entity.id
_entity.type
_entity.pdbx_description
1 polymer ?
#
loop_
_entity_poly.entity_id
_entity_poly.type
_entity_poly.pdbx_seq_one_letter_code
_entity_poly.pdbx_strand_id
1 'polypeptide(L)' 'MTRDLEYNITAQDNGVTISDYLKKQGFSHAVTVQLKKIPESILLNGKWEYLGTRLNGGDCLSIHFEETDG' A
#
# COMPACT_ATOMS: atom_id res chain seq x y z
N MET A 1 -11.96 -12.14 -6.35
CA MET A 1 -12.16 -10.80 -6.95
C MET A 1 -10.99 -9.92 -6.65
N THR A 2 -10.39 -9.35 -7.68
CA THR A 2 -9.20 -8.51 -7.51
C THR A 2 -9.61 -7.06 -7.26
N ARG A 3 -8.97 -6.41 -6.29
CA ARG A 3 -9.17 -5.00 -6.02
C ARG A 3 -7.92 -4.20 -6.31
N ASP A 4 -8.11 -3.10 -6.99
CA ASP A 4 -7.04 -2.15 -7.29
C ASP A 4 -7.39 -0.81 -6.64
N LEU A 5 -6.52 -0.36 -5.75
CA LEU A 5 -6.70 0.92 -5.05
C LEU A 5 -5.53 1.83 -5.35
N GLU A 6 -5.81 3.11 -5.55
CA GLU A 6 -4.77 4.11 -5.78
C GLU A 6 -4.89 5.22 -4.77
N TYR A 7 -3.76 5.65 -4.24
CA TYR A 7 -3.68 6.74 -3.28
C TYR A 7 -2.66 7.76 -3.74
N ASN A 8 -3.03 9.02 -3.72
CA ASN A 8 -2.10 10.11 -3.99
C ASN A 8 -1.56 10.61 -2.66
N ILE A 9 -0.25 10.50 -2.48
CA ILE A 9 0.39 10.87 -1.23
C ILE A 9 0.54 12.38 -1.16
N THR A 10 0.05 12.98 -0.09
CA THR A 10 0.14 14.42 0.15
C THR A 10 1.34 14.74 1.03
N ALA A 11 1.63 16.03 1.16
CA ALA A 11 2.71 16.50 2.02
C ALA A 11 2.50 16.11 3.49
N GLN A 12 1.26 15.88 3.90
CA GLN A 12 0.95 15.46 5.27
C GLN A 12 1.48 14.06 5.57
N ASP A 13 1.59 13.22 4.56
CA ASP A 13 2.06 11.84 4.71
C ASP A 13 3.51 11.68 4.27
N ASN A 14 4.20 12.78 4.02
CA ASN A 14 5.60 12.75 3.65
C ASN A 14 6.44 12.15 4.79
N GLY A 15 7.22 11.13 4.50
CA GLY A 15 8.06 10.44 5.48
C GLY A 15 7.37 9.30 6.23
N VAL A 16 6.07 9.08 6.00
CA VAL A 16 5.32 7.96 6.58
C VAL A 16 5.66 6.69 5.81
N THR A 17 5.81 5.57 6.51
CA THR A 17 6.02 4.29 5.82
C THR A 17 4.74 3.82 5.16
N ILE A 18 4.88 2.97 4.13
CA ILE A 18 3.73 2.38 3.45
C ILE A 18 2.86 1.62 4.45
N SER A 19 3.49 0.88 5.37
CA SER A 19 2.77 0.13 6.40
C SER A 19 1.90 1.05 7.26
N ASP A 20 2.45 2.15 7.74
CA ASP A 20 1.72 3.10 8.58
C ASP A 20 0.59 3.77 7.79
N TYR A 21 0.86 4.10 6.54
CA TYR A 21 -0.15 4.71 5.68
C TYR A 21 -1.34 3.77 5.47
N LEU A 22 -1.07 2.49 5.20
CA LEU A 22 -2.13 1.50 4.99
C LEU A 22 -2.96 1.29 6.26
N LYS A 23 -2.32 1.28 7.42
CA LYS A 23 -3.04 1.21 8.70
C LYS A 23 -3.97 2.40 8.87
N LYS A 24 -3.51 3.57 8.50
CA LYS A 24 -4.30 4.80 8.55
C LYS A 24 -5.52 4.71 7.62
N GLN A 25 -5.40 4.00 6.50
CA GLN A 25 -6.49 3.80 5.55
C GLN A 25 -7.47 2.71 5.98
N GLY A 26 -7.19 2.02 7.07
CA GLY A 26 -8.08 0.99 7.59
C GLY A 26 -7.69 -0.45 7.24
N PHE A 27 -6.53 -0.65 6.66
CA PHE A 27 -6.05 -2.00 6.35
C PHE A 27 -5.65 -2.72 7.63
N SER A 28 -6.11 -3.96 7.80
CA SER A 28 -5.73 -4.76 8.97
C SER A 28 -4.29 -5.25 8.83
N HIS A 29 -3.68 -5.60 9.96
CA HIS A 29 -2.33 -6.18 9.97
C HIS A 29 -2.27 -7.46 9.11
N ALA A 30 -3.30 -8.30 9.20
CA ALA A 30 -3.36 -9.55 8.43
C ALA A 30 -3.32 -9.25 6.92
N VAL A 31 -4.05 -8.23 6.46
CA VAL A 31 -4.07 -7.86 5.05
C VAL A 31 -2.70 -7.32 4.62
N THR A 32 -2.06 -6.47 5.41
CA THR A 32 -0.75 -5.94 5.07
C THR A 32 0.30 -7.03 4.99
N VAL A 33 0.24 -8.03 5.87
CA VAL A 33 1.15 -9.18 5.84
C VAL A 33 0.94 -9.99 4.56
N GLN A 34 -0.31 -10.19 4.15
CA GLN A 34 -0.59 -10.88 2.89
C GLN A 34 -0.07 -10.12 1.68
N LEU A 35 -0.29 -8.80 1.65
CA LEU A 35 0.17 -7.96 0.54
C LEU A 35 1.68 -8.05 0.35
N LYS A 36 2.42 -8.08 1.44
CA LYS A 36 3.87 -8.16 1.39
C LYS A 36 4.37 -9.47 0.76
N LYS A 37 3.58 -10.54 0.78
CA LYS A 37 3.93 -11.84 0.21
C LYS A 37 3.58 -11.96 -1.28
N ILE A 38 2.74 -11.07 -1.79
CA ILE A 38 2.28 -11.11 -3.18
C ILE A 38 3.13 -10.16 -4.02
N PRO A 39 3.85 -10.65 -5.04
CA PRO A 39 4.65 -9.78 -5.90
C PRO A 39 3.77 -8.71 -6.57
N GLU A 40 4.28 -7.49 -6.63
CA GLU A 40 3.62 -6.36 -7.29
C GLU A 40 2.27 -5.96 -6.69
N SER A 41 1.97 -6.43 -5.48
CA SER A 41 0.74 -6.03 -4.79
C SER A 41 0.80 -4.60 -4.27
N ILE A 42 1.98 -4.10 -3.99
CA ILE A 42 2.22 -2.74 -3.49
C ILE A 42 3.17 -2.04 -4.44
N LEU A 43 2.65 -1.10 -5.20
CA LEU A 43 3.44 -0.37 -6.18
C LEU A 43 3.52 1.10 -5.79
N LEU A 44 4.73 1.60 -5.67
CA LEU A 44 4.99 3.02 -5.42
C LEU A 44 5.57 3.62 -6.70
N ASN A 45 4.80 4.50 -7.34
CA ASN A 45 5.16 5.08 -8.64
C ASN A 45 5.45 3.99 -9.69
N GLY A 46 4.69 2.89 -9.63
CA GLY A 46 4.84 1.79 -10.57
C GLY A 46 5.92 0.78 -10.21
N LYS A 47 6.57 0.94 -9.05
CA LYS A 47 7.64 0.05 -8.58
C LYS A 47 7.18 -0.75 -7.38
N TRP A 48 7.48 -2.04 -7.36
CA TRP A 48 7.20 -2.89 -6.20
C TRP A 48 8.14 -2.49 -5.06
N GLU A 49 7.55 -2.00 -3.96
CA GLU A 49 8.28 -1.53 -2.80
C GLU A 49 7.87 -2.28 -1.54
N TYR A 50 8.74 -2.25 -0.54
CA TYR A 50 8.47 -2.89 0.75
C TYR A 50 7.61 -1.99 1.64
N LEU A 51 6.94 -2.62 2.61
CA LEU A 51 6.12 -1.89 3.58
C LEU A 51 6.90 -0.87 4.40
N GLY A 52 8.19 -1.10 4.58
CA GLY A 52 9.05 -0.17 5.31
C GLY A 52 9.52 1.04 4.50
N THR A 53 9.21 1.08 3.21
CA THR A 53 9.59 2.20 2.36
C THR A 53 8.83 3.46 2.77
N ARG A 54 9.54 4.59 2.86
CA ARG A 54 8.93 5.86 3.23
C ARG A 54 8.31 6.54 2.02
N LEU A 55 7.13 7.10 2.23
CA LEU A 55 6.40 7.83 1.19
C LEU A 55 6.86 9.29 1.15
N ASN A 56 6.74 9.89 -0.03
CA ASN A 56 6.99 11.31 -0.23
C ASN A 56 5.75 11.98 -0.80
N GLY A 57 5.54 13.24 -0.44
CA GLY A 57 4.44 13.99 -1.02
C GLY A 57 4.52 14.00 -2.54
N GLY A 58 3.40 13.73 -3.21
CA GLY A 58 3.35 13.61 -4.66
C GLY A 58 3.50 12.21 -5.20
N ASP A 59 3.83 11.23 -4.34
CA ASP A 59 3.93 9.84 -4.77
C ASP A 59 2.55 9.25 -5.07
N CYS A 60 2.52 8.25 -5.94
CA CYS A 60 1.32 7.49 -6.24
C CYS A 60 1.50 6.07 -5.71
N LEU A 61 0.67 5.69 -4.75
CA LEU A 61 0.71 4.37 -4.15
C LEU A 61 -0.45 3.54 -4.69
N SER A 62 -0.15 2.40 -5.29
CA SER A 62 -1.14 1.47 -5.83
C SER A 62 -1.13 0.17 -5.05
N ILE A 63 -2.30 -0.30 -4.67
CA ILE A 63 -2.45 -1.55 -3.94
C ILE A 63 -3.33 -2.49 -4.76
N HIS A 64 -2.81 -3.68 -5.03
CA HIS A 64 -3.50 -4.73 -5.76
C HIS A 64 -3.64 -5.95 -4.88
N PHE A 65 -4.86 -6.35 -4.59
CA PHE A 65 -5.06 -7.54 -3.78
C PHE A 65 -6.31 -8.29 -4.21
N GLU A 66 -6.34 -9.56 -3.86
CA GLU A 66 -7.46 -10.44 -4.16
C GLU A 66 -8.32 -10.62 -2.91
N GLU A 67 -9.62 -10.30 -3.05
CA GLU A 67 -10.58 -10.60 -1.99
C GLU A 67 -11.06 -12.03 -2.17
N THR A 68 -10.88 -12.83 -1.13
CA THR A 68 -11.45 -14.17 -1.11
C THR A 68 -12.68 -14.15 -0.23
N ASP A 69 -13.74 -14.73 -0.71
CA ASP A 69 -14.95 -14.90 0.08
C ASP A 69 -14.69 -16.01 1.10
N GLY A 70 -14.58 -15.59 2.29
CA GLY A 70 -14.44 -16.48 3.38
C GLY A 70 -14.02 -17.38 4.01
#